data_a41da74c73f7f82e7814aca16aab6b4b
#
_entry.id   a41da74c73f7f82e7814aca16aab6b4b
#
_cell.length_a   1.000
_cell.length_b   1.000
_cell.length_c   1.000
_cell.angle_alpha   90.00
_cell.angle_beta   90.00
_cell.angle_gamma   90.00
#
_symmetry.space_group_name_H-M   'P 1'
#
loop_
_entity.id
_entity.type
_entity.pdbx_description
1 polymer ?
#
loop_
_entity_poly.entity_id
_entity_poly.type
_entity_poly.pdbx_seq_one_letter_code
_entity_poly.pdbx_strand_id
1 'polypeptide(L)'
;LNFDVLVQPIFYSTSSSAGTGAINFRANSTTAFETLLANGQSMTLTALITNGSSANYISSVQIDSVTQTVKWAGGTVPTSGNPNSIDLYSFTLIKTAPLTYTVLGSTQKYA
;
A
#
# COMPACT_ATOMS: atom_id res chain seq x y z
N LEU A 1 -6.81 1.87 -5.78
CA LEU A 1 -5.48 2.00 -6.37
C LEU A 1 -4.86 0.63 -6.60
N ASN A 2 -4.31 0.42 -7.78
CA ASN A 2 -3.55 -0.80 -8.06
C ASN A 2 -2.05 -0.47 -8.01
N PHE A 3 -1.34 -1.16 -7.15
CA PHE A 3 0.11 -1.11 -7.09
C PHE A 3 0.66 -2.33 -7.80
N ASP A 4 1.11 -2.14 -9.04
CA ASP A 4 1.66 -3.21 -9.88
C ASP A 4 3.17 -3.27 -9.64
N VAL A 5 3.60 -4.17 -8.75
CA VAL A 5 4.98 -4.17 -8.25
C VAL A 5 6.02 -4.52 -9.31
N LEU A 6 5.63 -5.23 -10.38
CA LEU A 6 6.52 -5.52 -11.51
C LEU A 6 6.60 -4.36 -12.50
N VAL A 7 5.66 -3.43 -12.47
CA VAL A 7 5.62 -2.25 -13.35
C VAL A 7 6.41 -1.11 -12.74
N GLN A 8 6.23 -0.89 -11.43
CA GLN A 8 6.92 0.18 -10.70
C GLN A 8 7.26 -0.28 -9.28
N PRO A 9 8.51 -0.14 -8.84
CA PRO A 9 8.92 -0.55 -7.49
C PRO A 9 8.41 0.40 -6.41
N ILE A 10 8.11 1.65 -6.79
CA ILE A 10 7.56 2.67 -5.91
C ILE A 10 6.31 3.22 -6.60
N PHE A 11 5.18 3.16 -5.91
CA PHE A 11 3.95 3.73 -6.41
C PHE A 11 3.95 5.23 -6.15
N TYR A 12 3.91 6.04 -7.22
CA TYR A 12 3.89 7.49 -7.12
C TYR A 12 2.61 8.02 -7.74
N SER A 13 1.80 8.69 -6.92
CA SER A 13 0.56 9.33 -7.37
C SER A 13 0.66 10.83 -7.19
N THR A 14 0.39 11.56 -8.28
CA THR A 14 0.33 13.03 -8.29
C THR A 14 -1.09 13.56 -8.31
N SER A 15 -2.08 12.68 -8.39
CA SER A 15 -3.49 13.08 -8.46
C SER A 15 -4.11 13.07 -7.07
N SER A 16 -4.61 14.21 -6.63
CA SER A 16 -5.32 14.32 -5.36
C SER A 16 -6.64 13.54 -5.34
N SER A 17 -7.12 13.09 -6.49
CA SER A 17 -8.29 12.22 -6.58
C SER A 17 -7.94 10.74 -6.58
N ALA A 18 -6.66 10.39 -6.58
CA ALA A 18 -6.22 9.01 -6.61
C ALA A 18 -6.45 8.34 -5.25
N GLY A 19 -7.52 7.62 -5.14
CA GLY A 19 -7.70 6.54 -4.20
C GLY A 19 -7.57 6.84 -2.73
N THR A 20 -8.54 7.50 -2.18
CA THR A 20 -8.80 7.35 -0.75
C THR A 20 -9.29 5.92 -0.51
N GLY A 21 -8.75 5.26 0.49
CA GLY A 21 -9.22 3.96 0.96
C GLY A 21 -8.23 2.84 0.72
N ALA A 22 -8.43 2.05 -0.32
CA ALA A 22 -7.66 0.80 -0.49
C ALA A 22 -6.54 0.93 -1.51
N ILE A 23 -5.40 0.33 -1.20
CA ILE A 23 -4.36 0.03 -2.17
C ILE A 23 -4.34 -1.48 -2.40
N ASN A 24 -4.29 -1.90 -3.67
CA ASN A 24 -4.30 -3.30 -4.05
C ASN A 24 -2.95 -3.68 -4.66
N PHE A 25 -2.24 -4.60 -4.02
CA PHE A 25 -0.96 -5.09 -4.50
C PHE A 25 -1.16 -6.27 -5.44
N ARG A 26 -0.58 -6.18 -6.60
CA ARG A 26 -0.53 -7.27 -7.59
C ARG A 26 0.78 -7.20 -8.36
N ALA A 27 1.16 -8.28 -9.03
CA ALA A 27 2.39 -8.27 -9.83
C ALA A 27 2.24 -7.34 -11.03
N ASN A 28 1.18 -7.54 -11.80
CA ASN A 28 0.75 -6.65 -12.89
C ASN A 28 -0.73 -6.93 -13.22
N SER A 29 -1.24 -6.36 -14.30
CA SER A 29 -2.66 -6.49 -14.65
C SER A 29 -3.09 -7.93 -14.98
N THR A 30 -2.15 -8.84 -15.21
CA THR A 30 -2.42 -10.23 -15.60
C THR A 30 -1.77 -11.26 -14.69
N THR A 31 -0.95 -10.83 -13.74
CA THR A 31 -0.19 -11.72 -12.85
C THR A 31 -0.47 -11.38 -11.40
N ALA A 32 -0.82 -12.37 -10.61
CA ALA A 32 -1.11 -12.20 -9.20
C ALA A 32 0.16 -11.97 -8.38
N PHE A 33 0.03 -11.17 -7.31
CA PHE A 33 1.12 -10.95 -6.34
C PHE A 33 1.53 -12.27 -5.68
N GLU A 34 0.59 -13.18 -5.46
CA GLU A 34 0.82 -14.48 -4.84
C GLU A 34 1.98 -15.25 -5.48
N THR A 35 2.23 -15.03 -6.78
CA THR A 35 3.30 -15.74 -7.50
C THR A 35 4.69 -15.19 -7.21
N LEU A 36 4.82 -14.04 -6.56
CA LEU A 36 6.09 -13.36 -6.37
C LEU A 36 6.86 -13.84 -5.14
N LEU A 37 6.16 -14.33 -4.11
CA LEU A 37 6.76 -14.72 -2.84
C LEU A 37 6.54 -16.20 -2.58
N ALA A 38 7.58 -16.85 -2.06
CA ALA A 38 7.45 -18.17 -1.44
C ALA A 38 7.08 -17.98 0.05
N ASN A 39 6.57 -19.03 0.68
CA ASN A 39 6.27 -19.00 2.11
C ASN A 39 7.52 -18.61 2.92
N GLY A 40 7.37 -17.67 3.84
CA GLY A 40 8.45 -17.14 4.65
C GLY A 40 9.21 -15.98 4.02
N GLN A 41 8.91 -15.61 2.78
CA GLN A 41 9.51 -14.45 2.14
C GLN A 41 8.70 -13.19 2.39
N SER A 42 9.37 -12.04 2.30
CA SER A 42 8.75 -10.73 2.48
C SER A 42 9.20 -9.75 1.41
N MET A 43 8.41 -8.70 1.23
CA MET A 43 8.69 -7.60 0.31
C MET A 43 8.23 -6.31 0.95
N THR A 44 9.06 -5.27 0.90
CA THR A 44 8.69 -3.93 1.35
C THR A 44 8.40 -3.05 0.14
N LEU A 45 7.26 -2.38 0.16
CA LEU A 45 6.77 -1.55 -0.94
C LEU A 45 6.44 -0.16 -0.41
N THR A 46 6.74 0.85 -1.22
CA THR A 46 6.56 2.24 -0.86
C THR A 46 5.55 2.89 -1.78
N ALA A 47 4.58 3.60 -1.20
CA ALA A 47 3.63 4.42 -1.95
C ALA A 47 3.79 5.87 -1.55
N LEU A 48 3.94 6.75 -2.54
CA LEU A 48 4.03 8.19 -2.38
C LEU A 48 2.74 8.81 -2.91
N ILE A 49 1.99 9.45 -2.03
CA ILE A 49 0.72 10.08 -2.38
C ILE A 49 0.90 11.59 -2.25
N THR A 50 0.91 12.28 -3.39
CA THR A 50 0.96 13.74 -3.41
C THR A 50 -0.46 14.28 -3.32
N ASN A 51 -0.74 15.01 -2.25
CA ASN A 51 -2.05 15.61 -2.01
C ASN A 51 -2.05 17.07 -2.42
N GLY A 52 -3.16 17.50 -3.03
CA GLY A 52 -3.48 18.91 -3.20
C GLY A 52 -4.24 19.45 -2.00
N SER A 53 -5.17 20.38 -2.24
CA SER A 53 -5.99 20.97 -1.18
C SER A 53 -6.92 19.96 -0.51
N SER A 54 -7.31 18.91 -1.22
CA SER A 54 -8.07 17.78 -0.67
C SER A 54 -7.10 16.64 -0.38
N ALA A 55 -7.08 16.18 0.85
CA ALA A 55 -6.16 15.13 1.27
C ALA A 55 -6.80 13.75 1.10
N ASN A 56 -6.14 12.87 0.37
CA ASN A 56 -6.50 11.47 0.26
C ASN A 56 -5.57 10.65 1.16
N TYR A 57 -6.02 9.48 1.57
CA TYR A 57 -5.21 8.61 2.41
C TYR A 57 -5.54 7.14 2.15
N ILE A 58 -4.58 6.27 2.49
CA ILE A 58 -4.72 4.83 2.38
C ILE A 58 -5.00 4.29 3.79
N SER A 59 -6.14 3.65 3.97
CA SER A 59 -6.55 3.06 5.26
C SER A 59 -6.69 1.54 5.20
N SER A 60 -6.71 0.96 4.00
CA SER A 60 -6.83 -0.48 3.84
C SER A 60 -5.93 -1.01 2.74
N VAL A 61 -5.59 -2.28 2.83
CA VAL A 61 -4.70 -2.97 1.91
C VAL A 61 -5.39 -4.21 1.38
N GLN A 62 -5.24 -4.43 0.08
CA GLN A 62 -5.64 -5.67 -0.58
C GLN A 62 -4.42 -6.31 -1.22
N ILE A 63 -4.41 -7.62 -1.29
CA ILE A 63 -3.46 -8.39 -2.08
C ILE A 63 -4.28 -9.26 -3.02
N ASP A 64 -4.06 -9.08 -4.32
CA ASP A 64 -4.84 -9.75 -5.37
C ASP A 64 -6.35 -9.58 -5.14
N SER A 65 -6.76 -8.36 -4.80
CA SER A 65 -8.14 -7.94 -4.53
C SER A 65 -8.77 -8.55 -3.26
N VAL A 66 -7.99 -9.18 -2.41
CA VAL A 66 -8.45 -9.72 -1.12
C VAL A 66 -7.99 -8.79 0.00
N THR A 67 -8.94 -8.28 0.78
CA THR A 67 -8.65 -7.37 1.89
C THR A 67 -7.80 -8.05 2.96
N GLN A 68 -6.76 -7.34 3.39
CA GLN A 68 -5.84 -7.80 4.42
C GLN A 68 -6.01 -7.00 5.71
N THR A 69 -5.74 -7.65 6.83
CA THR A 69 -5.62 -6.95 8.10
C THR A 69 -4.23 -6.36 8.20
N VAL A 70 -4.15 -5.04 8.38
CA VAL A 70 -2.87 -4.33 8.46
C VAL A 70 -2.52 -4.07 9.92
N LYS A 71 -1.29 -4.38 10.28
CA LYS A 71 -0.71 -3.98 11.56
C LYS A 71 -0.01 -2.65 11.34
N TRP A 72 -0.63 -1.57 11.79
CA TRP A 72 -0.10 -0.22 11.61
C TRP A 72 0.91 0.12 12.69
N ALA A 73 1.97 0.81 12.30
CA ALA A 73 2.98 1.32 13.23
C ALA A 73 2.30 2.17 14.31
N GLY A 74 2.61 1.91 15.57
CA GLY A 74 1.96 2.57 16.70
C GLY A 74 0.52 2.13 16.96
N GLY A 75 0.00 1.16 16.20
CA GLY A 75 -1.36 0.63 16.39
C GLY A 75 -2.48 1.55 15.90
N THR A 76 -2.15 2.59 15.13
CA THR A 76 -3.13 3.59 14.70
C THR A 76 -3.33 3.56 13.19
N VAL A 77 -4.54 3.26 12.76
CA VAL A 77 -4.94 3.31 11.34
C VAL A 77 -5.02 4.78 10.90
N PRO A 78 -4.51 5.14 9.72
CA PRO A 78 -4.71 6.49 9.18
C PRO A 78 -6.20 6.81 9.03
N THR A 79 -6.60 7.98 9.50
CA THR A 79 -7.99 8.48 9.41
C THR A 79 -8.09 9.72 8.56
N SER A 80 -6.98 10.29 8.14
CA SER A 80 -6.94 11.46 7.26
C SER A 80 -5.60 11.53 6.54
N GLY A 81 -5.59 12.20 5.39
CA GLY A 81 -4.36 12.58 4.71
C GLY A 81 -3.90 13.97 5.14
N ASN A 82 -2.80 14.42 4.55
CA ASN A 82 -2.20 15.72 4.83
C ASN A 82 -2.32 16.60 3.58
N PRO A 83 -3.13 17.69 3.62
CA PRO A 83 -3.25 18.58 2.47
C PRO A 83 -1.93 19.22 2.09
N ASN A 84 -1.72 19.40 0.79
CA ASN A 84 -0.56 20.07 0.20
C ASN A 84 0.78 19.46 0.65
N SER A 85 0.78 18.15 0.88
CA SER A 85 1.94 17.40 1.35
C SER A 85 2.11 16.14 0.52
N ILE A 86 3.25 15.49 0.67
CA ILE A 86 3.46 14.12 0.19
C ILE A 86 3.37 13.20 1.41
N ASP A 87 2.44 12.25 1.35
CA ASP A 87 2.32 11.21 2.37
C ASP A 87 3.04 9.96 1.85
N LEU A 88 4.03 9.51 2.61
CA LEU A 88 4.75 8.28 2.29
C LEU A 88 4.17 7.14 3.10
N TYR A 89 3.75 6.09 2.41
CA TYR A 89 3.29 4.85 3.03
C TYR A 89 4.33 3.76 2.76
N SER A 90 4.70 3.04 3.80
CA SER A 90 5.58 1.90 3.69
C SER A 90 4.82 0.66 4.13
N PHE A 91 4.78 -0.35 3.26
CA PHE A 91 4.11 -1.61 3.54
C PHE A 91 5.11 -2.75 3.41
N THR A 92 5.17 -3.59 4.42
CA THR A 92 5.91 -4.84 4.38
C THR A 92 4.92 -5.99 4.33
N LEU A 93 4.99 -6.78 3.26
CA LEU A 93 4.12 -7.92 3.04
C LEU A 93 4.93 -9.19 3.28
N ILE A 94 4.50 -9.99 4.26
CA ILE A 94 5.18 -11.23 4.63
C ILE A 94 4.24 -12.39 4.30
N LYS A 95 4.65 -13.25 3.38
CA LYS A 95 3.85 -14.43 3.05
C LYS A 95 4.18 -15.54 4.06
N THR A 96 3.22 -15.87 4.90
CA THR A 96 3.40 -16.87 5.97
C THR A 96 2.95 -18.26 5.56
N ALA A 97 2.03 -18.33 4.60
CA ALA A 97 1.48 -19.58 4.05
C ALA A 97 0.84 -19.25 2.70
N PRO A 98 0.41 -20.24 1.90
CA PRO A 98 -0.30 -19.96 0.66
C PRO A 98 -1.49 -19.04 0.91
N LEU A 99 -1.61 -17.95 0.16
CA LEU A 99 -2.67 -16.93 0.24
C LEU A 99 -2.81 -16.29 1.62
N THR A 100 -1.80 -16.38 2.46
CA THR A 100 -1.82 -15.87 3.85
C THR A 100 -0.65 -14.93 4.06
N TYR A 101 -0.96 -13.70 4.51
CA TYR A 101 0.02 -12.63 4.64
C TYR A 101 -0.07 -11.96 6.00
N THR A 102 1.09 -11.50 6.49
CA THR A 102 1.16 -10.48 7.54
C THR A 102 1.54 -9.18 6.86
N VAL A 103 0.77 -8.12 7.09
CA VAL A 103 0.97 -6.82 6.47
C VAL A 103 1.29 -5.80 7.56
N LEU A 104 2.46 -5.17 7.44
CA LEU A 104 2.90 -4.10 8.33
C LEU A 104 2.83 -2.79 7.56
N GLY A 105 2.19 -1.78 8.13
CA GLY A 105 2.02 -0.49 7.47
C GLY A 105 2.47 0.68 8.33
N SER A 106 3.01 1.69 7.70
CA SER A 106 3.34 2.95 8.35
C SER A 106 3.11 4.10 7.38
N THR A 107 2.93 5.31 7.91
CA THR A 107 2.77 6.52 7.11
C THR A 107 3.57 7.65 7.71
N GLN A 108 4.14 8.51 6.85
CA GLN A 108 4.87 9.71 7.25
C GLN A 108 4.46 10.86 6.36
N LYS A 109 4.41 12.06 6.95
CA LYS A 109 4.09 13.30 6.26
C LYS A 109 5.38 14.00 5.84
N TYR A 110 5.43 14.40 4.58
CA TYR A 110 6.47 15.25 4.04
C TYR A 110 5.82 16.54 3.51
N ALA A 111 5.91 17.58 4.31
CA ALA A 111 5.35 18.89 3.96
C ALA A 111 6.37 19.82 3.35
#